data_e48d60cb963d0d158465e0386a89551c
#
_entry.id   e48d60cb963d0d158465e0386a89551c
#
_cell.length_a   1.000
_cell.length_b   1.000
_cell.length_c   1.000
_cell.angle_alpha   90.00
_cell.angle_beta   90.00
_cell.angle_gamma   90.00
#
_symmetry.space_group_name_H-M   'P 1'
#
loop_
_entity.id
_entity.type
_entity.pdbx_description
1 polymer ?
#
loop_
_entity_poly.entity_id
_entity_poly.type
_entity_poly.pdbx_seq_one_letter_code
_entity_poly.pdbx_strand_id
1 'polypeptide(L)'
;KDYALKRLLSNEEEKNKAIIQEVCFMKKLSGHPNIVQFCSAASIGKEESDTGQGEFLLLTELCKGQLVEFLKKVESKGPLSCDTVLKIFYQTCRAVQHMHKQKPPIIHRDLKIENTLISNQGTIKLCDFGSATVVTHYPDYSWSAQRRATVEDEVTRNTTPMYRTPEIIDLYSNFPIDEKQDIWALGCILYLLCFRQHPFEDGAKLRIVNGKYSIPQNDTKYTVFHDLIRSALRVNPEERLSITELVNQLQEIAAARNVNPKSPITELLEQNGGYGNYAQPKTSSALVPQNSKPAGQLNNIYNAGLIVAECDQTPGGFFDILRGGTERFFINIKDTSSKVIQSVANYAKGD
;
A
#
# COMPACT_ATOMS: atom_id res chain seq x y z
N LYS A 1 -13.77 -7.90 17.71
CA LYS A 1 -13.11 -7.05 16.70
C LYS A 1 -12.30 -7.96 15.79
N ASP A 2 -12.50 -7.86 14.47
CA ASP A 2 -11.87 -8.74 13.50
C ASP A 2 -10.51 -8.19 13.08
N TYR A 3 -9.58 -9.07 12.79
CA TYR A 3 -8.22 -8.77 12.40
C TYR A 3 -7.83 -9.55 11.15
N ALA A 4 -6.87 -9.03 10.40
CA ALA A 4 -6.26 -9.70 9.27
C ALA A 4 -4.93 -10.32 9.69
N LEU A 5 -4.76 -11.61 9.42
CA LEU A 5 -3.51 -12.32 9.64
C LEU A 5 -2.88 -12.68 8.31
N LYS A 6 -1.68 -12.17 8.06
CA LYS A 6 -0.87 -12.48 6.89
C LYS A 6 0.25 -13.46 7.29
N ARG A 7 0.36 -14.53 6.54
CA ARG A 7 1.42 -15.54 6.71
C ARG A 7 2.37 -15.48 5.51
N LEU A 8 3.65 -15.36 5.78
CA LEU A 8 4.72 -15.35 4.79
C LEU A 8 5.69 -16.50 5.06
N LEU A 9 6.04 -17.23 4.03
CA LEU A 9 6.98 -18.35 4.09
C LEU A 9 8.27 -17.95 3.36
N SER A 10 9.42 -18.15 3.99
CA SER A 10 10.71 -17.90 3.34
C SER A 10 11.84 -18.70 3.99
N ASN A 11 12.72 -19.21 3.12
CA ASN A 11 14.00 -19.83 3.52
C ASN A 11 15.21 -18.99 3.10
N GLU A 12 14.97 -17.87 2.41
CA GLU A 12 16.02 -17.02 1.87
C GLU A 12 16.30 -15.88 2.87
N GLU A 13 17.56 -15.75 3.25
CA GLU A 13 17.99 -14.75 4.24
C GLU A 13 17.67 -13.32 3.80
N GLU A 14 17.84 -13.01 2.52
CA GLU A 14 17.52 -11.68 1.99
C GLU A 14 16.03 -11.37 2.04
N LYS A 15 15.18 -12.34 1.73
CA LYS A 15 13.72 -12.20 1.87
C LYS A 15 13.30 -12.01 3.33
N ASN A 16 13.93 -12.74 4.24
CA ASN A 16 13.69 -12.61 5.67
C ASN A 16 14.03 -11.19 6.16
N LYS A 17 15.17 -10.65 5.75
CA LYS A 17 15.55 -9.27 6.06
C LYS A 17 14.55 -8.26 5.51
N ALA A 18 14.07 -8.46 4.27
CA ALA A 18 13.07 -7.59 3.66
C ALA A 18 11.73 -7.62 4.42
N ILE A 19 11.29 -8.80 4.86
CA ILE A 19 10.07 -8.96 5.66
C ILE A 19 10.20 -8.24 7.01
N ILE A 20 11.34 -8.41 7.68
CA ILE A 20 11.62 -7.74 8.97
C ILE A 20 11.63 -6.22 8.79
N GLN A 21 12.22 -5.71 7.72
CA GLN A 21 12.23 -4.28 7.40
C GLN A 21 10.81 -3.75 7.15
N GLU A 22 9.99 -4.48 6.41
CA GLU A 22 8.57 -4.14 6.20
C GLU A 22 7.81 -4.04 7.53
N VAL A 23 7.99 -5.01 8.42
CA VAL A 23 7.40 -4.99 9.76
C VAL A 23 7.84 -3.77 10.57
N CYS A 24 9.11 -3.43 10.52
CA CYS A 24 9.64 -2.24 11.20
C CYS A 24 9.00 -0.95 10.67
N PHE A 25 8.83 -0.82 9.37
CA PHE A 25 8.13 0.33 8.79
C PHE A 25 6.66 0.37 9.20
N MET A 26 5.97 -0.77 9.15
CA MET A 26 4.57 -0.87 9.59
C MET A 26 4.39 -0.43 11.04
N LYS A 27 5.25 -0.90 11.94
CA LYS A 27 5.26 -0.49 13.35
C LYS A 27 5.47 1.02 13.50
N LYS A 28 6.47 1.56 12.81
CA LYS A 28 6.82 2.97 12.90
C LYS A 28 5.72 3.89 12.39
N LEU A 29 5.01 3.48 11.34
CA LEU A 29 3.98 4.28 10.70
C LEU A 29 2.58 4.06 11.30
N SER A 30 2.40 3.03 12.11
CA SER A 30 1.11 2.69 12.73
C SER A 30 0.56 3.82 13.60
N GLY A 31 -0.76 3.93 13.65
CA GLY A 31 -1.46 4.95 14.41
C GLY A 31 -1.97 6.14 13.58
N HIS A 32 -1.54 6.28 12.33
CA HIS A 32 -2.10 7.29 11.43
C HIS A 32 -3.46 6.84 10.87
N PRO A 33 -4.47 7.74 10.77
CA PRO A 33 -5.82 7.37 10.30
C PRO A 33 -5.87 6.74 8.91
N ASN A 34 -4.90 7.03 8.04
CA ASN A 34 -4.86 6.57 6.65
C ASN A 34 -3.76 5.54 6.37
N ILE A 35 -3.25 4.93 7.43
CA ILE A 35 -2.31 3.79 7.33
C ILE A 35 -2.90 2.61 8.08
N VAL A 36 -2.80 1.42 7.47
CA VAL A 36 -3.26 0.17 8.10
C VAL A 36 -2.64 0.02 9.48
N GLN A 37 -3.48 -0.19 10.49
CA GLN A 37 -3.04 -0.39 11.87
C GLN A 37 -2.29 -1.71 12.01
N PHE A 38 -1.03 -1.63 12.39
CA PHE A 38 -0.24 -2.77 12.79
C PHE A 38 -0.64 -3.20 14.22
N CYS A 39 -0.87 -4.49 14.43
CA CYS A 39 -1.24 -5.02 15.73
C CYS A 39 -0.11 -5.83 16.35
N SER A 40 0.42 -6.82 15.61
CA SER A 40 1.50 -7.67 16.08
C SER A 40 2.20 -8.40 14.95
N ALA A 41 3.39 -8.93 15.21
CA ALA A 41 4.11 -9.82 14.32
C ALA A 41 4.83 -10.92 15.11
N ALA A 42 5.02 -12.07 14.49
CA ALA A 42 5.79 -13.17 15.03
C ALA A 42 6.58 -13.87 13.93
N SER A 43 7.64 -14.56 14.29
CA SER A 43 8.41 -15.41 13.39
C SER A 43 8.61 -16.80 13.98
N ILE A 44 8.66 -17.80 13.10
CA ILE A 44 8.92 -19.20 13.46
C ILE A 44 10.12 -19.65 12.66
N GLY A 45 11.11 -20.19 13.34
CA GLY A 45 12.30 -20.74 12.71
C GLY A 45 11.97 -21.95 11.83
N LYS A 46 12.82 -22.21 10.84
CA LYS A 46 12.68 -23.35 9.91
C LYS A 46 12.55 -24.69 10.62
N GLU A 47 13.27 -24.86 11.74
CA GLU A 47 13.31 -26.10 12.49
C GLU A 47 12.05 -26.34 13.33
N GLU A 48 11.33 -25.27 13.66
CA GLU A 48 10.11 -25.31 14.47
C GLU A 48 8.83 -25.28 13.62
N SER A 49 8.97 -24.98 12.33
CA SER A 49 7.85 -24.90 11.41
C SER A 49 7.44 -26.26 10.86
N ASP A 50 6.14 -26.54 10.83
CA ASP A 50 5.59 -27.76 10.22
C ASP A 50 5.81 -27.82 8.70
N THR A 51 6.10 -26.69 8.07
CA THR A 51 6.35 -26.58 6.62
C THR A 51 7.81 -26.80 6.24
N GLY A 52 8.71 -26.84 7.22
CA GLY A 52 10.16 -26.87 6.98
C GLY A 52 10.72 -25.57 6.39
N GLN A 53 9.96 -24.47 6.49
CA GLN A 53 10.34 -23.13 6.05
C GLN A 53 10.20 -22.15 7.21
N GLY A 54 11.00 -21.10 7.21
CA GLY A 54 10.78 -19.98 8.13
C GLY A 54 9.43 -19.31 7.84
N GLU A 55 8.70 -19.00 8.91
CA GLU A 55 7.37 -18.40 8.83
C GLU A 55 7.34 -17.04 9.51
N PHE A 56 6.65 -16.09 8.90
CA PHE A 56 6.37 -14.78 9.49
C PHE A 56 4.87 -14.55 9.50
N LEU A 57 4.38 -14.10 10.64
CA LEU A 57 2.97 -13.81 10.88
C LEU A 57 2.81 -12.32 11.16
N LEU A 58 1.95 -11.65 10.39
CA LEU A 58 1.66 -10.23 10.53
C LEU A 58 0.17 -10.08 10.84
N LEU A 59 -0.14 -9.45 11.96
CA LEU A 59 -1.49 -9.15 12.39
C LEU A 59 -1.77 -7.66 12.22
N THR A 60 -2.80 -7.33 11.48
CA THR A 60 -3.25 -5.95 11.22
C THR A 60 -4.75 -5.80 11.45
N GLU A 61 -5.23 -4.55 11.47
CA GLU A 61 -6.67 -4.32 11.38
C GLU A 61 -7.26 -4.95 10.12
N LEU A 62 -8.49 -5.43 10.21
CA LEU A 62 -9.24 -5.90 9.04
C LEU A 62 -9.93 -4.71 8.37
N CYS A 63 -9.63 -4.50 7.10
CA CYS A 63 -10.32 -3.52 6.25
C CYS A 63 -11.45 -4.18 5.47
N LYS A 64 -12.37 -3.35 4.96
CA LYS A 64 -13.54 -3.82 4.21
C LYS A 64 -13.18 -4.46 2.87
N GLY A 65 -12.10 -3.98 2.23
CA GLY A 65 -11.61 -4.52 0.98
C GLY A 65 -10.62 -3.59 0.28
N GLN A 66 -10.23 -3.95 -0.93
CA GLN A 66 -9.33 -3.17 -1.76
C GLN A 66 -10.07 -2.03 -2.46
N LEU A 67 -9.46 -0.86 -2.52
CA LEU A 67 -10.03 0.31 -3.22
C LEU A 67 -10.38 0.00 -4.67
N VAL A 68 -9.54 -0.75 -5.37
CA VAL A 68 -9.75 -1.10 -6.78
C VAL A 68 -11.06 -1.83 -7.04
N GLU A 69 -11.50 -2.68 -6.13
CA GLU A 69 -12.76 -3.42 -6.26
C GLU A 69 -13.98 -2.50 -6.09
N PHE A 70 -13.89 -1.58 -5.14
CA PHE A 70 -14.94 -0.58 -4.92
C PHE A 70 -15.03 0.39 -6.08
N LEU A 71 -13.90 0.83 -6.63
CA LEU A 71 -13.87 1.72 -7.79
C LEU A 71 -14.51 1.08 -9.01
N LYS A 72 -14.22 -0.17 -9.31
CA LYS A 72 -14.86 -0.90 -10.43
C LYS A 72 -16.38 -0.91 -10.32
N LYS A 73 -16.90 -1.08 -9.11
CA LYS A 73 -18.36 -1.06 -8.86
C LYS A 73 -18.96 0.34 -9.05
N VAL A 74 -18.30 1.36 -8.55
CA VAL A 74 -18.78 2.75 -8.69
C VAL A 74 -18.69 3.19 -10.14
N GLU A 75 -17.59 2.93 -10.80
CA GLU A 75 -17.32 3.31 -12.19
C GLU A 75 -18.25 2.63 -13.19
N SER A 76 -18.83 1.48 -12.87
CA SER A 76 -19.86 0.86 -13.69
C SER A 76 -21.12 1.72 -13.83
N LYS A 77 -21.34 2.65 -12.88
CA LYS A 77 -22.47 3.60 -12.87
C LYS A 77 -22.14 4.97 -13.48
N GLY A 78 -20.86 5.25 -13.70
CA GLY A 78 -20.40 6.50 -14.27
C GLY A 78 -19.07 6.98 -13.67
N PRO A 79 -18.53 8.11 -14.16
CA PRO A 79 -17.32 8.72 -13.63
C PRO A 79 -17.47 9.10 -12.15
N LEU A 80 -16.37 9.03 -11.39
CA LEU A 80 -16.36 9.48 -10.00
C LEU A 80 -16.70 10.97 -9.90
N SER A 81 -17.39 11.37 -8.82
CA SER A 81 -17.57 12.78 -8.52
C SER A 81 -16.24 13.43 -8.13
N CYS A 82 -16.12 14.74 -8.34
CA CYS A 82 -14.96 15.50 -7.87
C CYS A 82 -14.71 15.32 -6.37
N ASP A 83 -15.76 15.31 -5.58
CA ASP A 83 -15.65 15.20 -4.13
C ASP A 83 -15.16 13.81 -3.71
N THR A 84 -15.58 12.75 -4.40
CA THR A 84 -15.07 11.41 -4.19
C THR A 84 -13.57 11.31 -4.56
N VAL A 85 -13.19 11.82 -5.71
CA VAL A 85 -11.77 11.88 -6.12
C VAL A 85 -10.95 12.64 -5.09
N LEU A 86 -11.45 13.81 -4.66
CA LEU A 86 -10.76 14.64 -3.66
C LEU A 86 -10.54 13.91 -2.35
N LYS A 87 -11.56 13.24 -1.82
CA LYS A 87 -11.45 12.49 -0.55
C LYS A 87 -10.48 11.32 -0.67
N ILE A 88 -10.58 10.52 -1.72
CA ILE A 88 -9.68 9.39 -1.96
C ILE A 88 -8.23 9.88 -2.04
N PHE A 89 -7.99 10.86 -2.88
CA PHE A 89 -6.64 11.35 -3.13
C PHE A 89 -6.05 12.08 -1.93
N TYR A 90 -6.84 12.94 -1.27
CA TYR A 90 -6.41 13.63 -0.05
C TYR A 90 -5.99 12.65 1.04
N GLN A 91 -6.80 11.64 1.31
CA GLN A 91 -6.50 10.65 2.36
C GLN A 91 -5.27 9.80 2.00
N THR A 92 -5.10 9.46 0.73
CA THR A 92 -3.87 8.81 0.25
C THR A 92 -2.64 9.71 0.45
N CYS A 93 -2.75 10.99 0.10
CA CYS A 93 -1.66 11.96 0.30
C CYS A 93 -1.34 12.18 1.79
N ARG A 94 -2.32 12.13 2.67
CA ARG A 94 -2.09 12.22 4.12
C ARG A 94 -1.25 11.05 4.64
N ALA A 95 -1.51 9.85 4.15
CA ALA A 95 -0.68 8.69 4.48
C ALA A 95 0.77 8.88 4.01
N VAL A 96 0.96 9.33 2.77
CA VAL A 96 2.30 9.60 2.22
C VAL A 96 2.99 10.75 2.96
N GLN A 97 2.25 11.77 3.36
CA GLN A 97 2.79 12.86 4.19
C GLN A 97 3.33 12.35 5.52
N HIS A 98 2.62 11.45 6.17
CA HIS A 98 3.10 10.83 7.41
C HIS A 98 4.40 10.06 7.17
N MET A 99 4.53 9.35 6.05
CA MET A 99 5.77 8.66 5.66
C MET A 99 6.93 9.64 5.41
N HIS A 100 6.70 10.69 4.63
CA HIS A 100 7.74 11.65 4.27
C HIS A 100 8.17 12.56 5.42
N LYS A 101 7.32 12.74 6.45
CA LYS A 101 7.67 13.49 7.68
C LYS A 101 8.54 12.71 8.66
N GLN A 102 8.72 11.42 8.45
CA GLN A 102 9.65 10.63 9.25
C GLN A 102 11.08 11.13 9.05
N LYS A 103 11.96 10.85 10.01
CA LYS A 103 13.37 11.23 9.95
C LYS A 103 14.26 9.99 10.09
N PRO A 104 14.91 9.55 9.00
CA PRO A 104 14.81 10.08 7.64
C PRO A 104 13.45 9.81 6.99
N PRO A 105 13.07 10.52 5.90
CA PRO A 105 11.85 10.26 5.18
C PRO A 105 11.74 8.82 4.71
N ILE A 106 10.57 8.23 4.85
CA ILE A 106 10.27 6.89 4.34
C ILE A 106 9.61 7.05 2.97
N ILE A 107 10.20 6.42 1.96
CA ILE A 107 9.75 6.44 0.58
C ILE A 107 9.01 5.13 0.32
N HIS A 108 7.78 5.19 -0.17
CA HIS A 108 6.97 3.99 -0.42
C HIS A 108 7.48 3.18 -1.62
N ARG A 109 7.79 3.84 -2.73
CA ARG A 109 8.29 3.35 -4.02
C ARG A 109 7.30 2.57 -4.88
N ASP A 110 6.22 2.06 -4.32
CA ASP A 110 5.24 1.26 -5.06
C ASP A 110 3.80 1.72 -4.80
N LEU A 111 3.58 3.03 -4.79
CA LEU A 111 2.26 3.63 -4.67
C LEU A 111 1.43 3.32 -5.92
N LYS A 112 0.29 2.71 -5.70
CA LYS A 112 -0.72 2.38 -6.71
C LYS A 112 -2.05 2.11 -6.04
N ILE A 113 -3.12 2.15 -6.82
CA ILE A 113 -4.49 1.94 -6.29
C ILE A 113 -4.62 0.57 -5.64
N GLU A 114 -3.95 -0.44 -6.17
CA GLU A 114 -3.96 -1.82 -5.67
C GLU A 114 -3.39 -1.96 -4.26
N ASN A 115 -2.53 -1.03 -3.85
CA ASN A 115 -1.94 -0.98 -2.50
C ASN A 115 -2.74 -0.12 -1.52
N THR A 116 -3.99 0.13 -1.83
CA THR A 116 -4.89 0.96 -1.03
C THR A 116 -6.14 0.18 -0.64
N LEU A 117 -6.48 0.25 0.64
CA LEU A 117 -7.64 -0.41 1.21
C LEU A 117 -8.70 0.62 1.63
N ILE A 118 -9.93 0.13 1.79
CA ILE A 118 -11.02 0.87 2.43
C ILE A 118 -11.28 0.27 3.80
N SER A 119 -11.26 1.10 4.83
CA SER A 119 -11.60 0.71 6.19
C SER A 119 -13.10 0.41 6.34
N ASN A 120 -13.48 -0.22 7.43
CA ASN A 120 -14.88 -0.45 7.75
C ASN A 120 -15.68 0.84 7.90
N GLN A 121 -15.01 1.97 8.22
CA GLN A 121 -15.62 3.30 8.33
C GLN A 121 -15.68 4.04 6.98
N GLY A 122 -15.10 3.50 5.92
CA GLY A 122 -15.09 4.13 4.60
C GLY A 122 -13.95 5.11 4.36
N THR A 123 -12.87 5.02 5.11
CA THR A 123 -11.66 5.82 4.92
C THR A 123 -10.58 5.04 4.20
N ILE A 124 -9.68 5.77 3.53
CA ILE A 124 -8.54 5.17 2.84
C ILE A 124 -7.48 4.70 3.84
N LYS A 125 -6.96 3.50 3.62
CA LYS A 125 -5.85 2.92 4.37
C LYS A 125 -4.76 2.47 3.41
N LEU A 126 -3.60 3.14 3.47
CA LEU A 126 -2.42 2.70 2.72
C LEU A 126 -1.84 1.44 3.36
N CYS A 127 -1.51 0.46 2.55
CA CYS A 127 -0.87 -0.79 2.96
C CYS A 127 0.28 -1.15 2.03
N ASP A 128 0.94 -2.26 2.30
CA ASP A 128 2.08 -2.78 1.54
C ASP A 128 3.31 -1.86 1.57
N PHE A 129 4.15 -2.08 2.56
CA PHE A 129 5.41 -1.37 2.76
C PHE A 129 6.63 -2.23 2.37
N GLY A 130 6.41 -3.29 1.60
CA GLY A 130 7.46 -4.24 1.20
C GLY A 130 8.53 -3.64 0.28
N SER A 131 8.22 -2.54 -0.39
CA SER A 131 9.16 -1.79 -1.25
C SER A 131 9.72 -0.53 -0.58
N ALA A 132 9.25 -0.18 0.63
CA ALA A 132 9.63 1.06 1.30
C ALA A 132 11.13 1.12 1.65
N THR A 133 11.67 2.30 1.62
CA THR A 133 13.08 2.56 1.91
C THR A 133 13.29 3.95 2.51
N VAL A 134 14.41 4.14 3.18
CA VAL A 134 14.92 5.45 3.57
C VAL A 134 16.14 5.88 2.74
N VAL A 135 16.57 5.02 1.81
CA VAL A 135 17.76 5.25 0.98
C VAL A 135 17.43 6.17 -0.18
N THR A 136 18.23 7.21 -0.34
CA THR A 136 18.20 8.15 -1.46
C THR A 136 19.48 7.99 -2.29
N HIS A 137 19.36 8.29 -3.59
CA HIS A 137 20.50 8.24 -4.50
C HIS A 137 20.65 9.58 -5.22
N TYR A 138 21.88 10.02 -5.39
CA TYR A 138 22.23 11.25 -6.08
C TYR A 138 23.24 10.95 -7.20
N PRO A 139 22.77 10.40 -8.35
CA PRO A 139 23.64 10.11 -9.48
C PRO A 139 24.37 11.35 -9.96
N ASP A 140 25.65 11.20 -10.29
CA ASP A 140 26.46 12.26 -10.88
C ASP A 140 27.50 11.67 -11.85
N TYR A 141 28.30 12.52 -12.44
CA TYR A 141 29.29 12.12 -13.44
C TYR A 141 30.42 11.22 -12.90
N SER A 142 30.57 11.13 -11.57
CA SER A 142 31.56 10.24 -10.93
C SER A 142 31.08 8.80 -10.84
N TRP A 143 29.78 8.55 -11.03
CA TRP A 143 29.22 7.21 -10.96
C TRP A 143 29.70 6.33 -12.12
N SER A 144 30.24 5.15 -11.79
CA SER A 144 30.56 4.14 -12.79
C SER A 144 29.29 3.54 -13.42
N ALA A 145 29.45 2.99 -14.63
CA ALA A 145 28.35 2.26 -15.28
C ALA A 145 27.87 1.07 -14.43
N GLN A 146 28.77 0.39 -13.72
CA GLN A 146 28.43 -0.70 -12.82
C GLN A 146 27.57 -0.22 -11.64
N ARG A 147 27.91 0.91 -11.03
CA ARG A 147 27.09 1.49 -9.95
C ARG A 147 25.71 1.87 -10.44
N ARG A 148 25.60 2.46 -11.63
CA ARG A 148 24.32 2.78 -12.25
C ARG A 148 23.48 1.52 -12.50
N ALA A 149 24.07 0.47 -13.03
CA ALA A 149 23.39 -0.81 -13.25
C ALA A 149 22.89 -1.44 -11.93
N THR A 150 23.69 -1.42 -10.89
CA THR A 150 23.32 -1.96 -9.57
C THR A 150 22.15 -1.21 -8.97
N VAL A 151 22.16 0.12 -9.02
CA VAL A 151 21.04 0.95 -8.52
C VAL A 151 19.80 0.77 -9.39
N GLU A 152 19.95 0.70 -10.71
CA GLU A 152 18.84 0.45 -11.64
C GLU A 152 18.14 -0.89 -11.34
N ASP A 153 18.90 -1.95 -11.10
CA ASP A 153 18.35 -3.26 -10.73
C ASP A 153 17.57 -3.20 -9.41
N GLU A 154 18.10 -2.52 -8.42
CA GLU A 154 17.46 -2.38 -7.11
C GLU A 154 16.14 -1.60 -7.21
N VAL A 155 16.13 -0.43 -7.84
CA VAL A 155 14.93 0.39 -7.97
C VAL A 155 13.89 -0.25 -8.89
N THR A 156 14.33 -0.95 -9.92
CA THR A 156 13.44 -1.65 -10.85
C THR A 156 12.68 -2.80 -10.18
N ARG A 157 13.34 -3.55 -9.32
CA ARG A 157 12.71 -4.65 -8.56
C ARG A 157 11.65 -4.16 -7.57
N ASN A 158 11.73 -2.92 -7.13
CA ASN A 158 10.86 -2.35 -6.10
C ASN A 158 9.78 -1.42 -6.63
N THR A 159 9.65 -1.28 -7.95
CA THR A 159 8.69 -0.38 -8.59
C THR A 159 7.84 -1.11 -9.63
N THR A 160 6.66 -0.56 -9.90
CA THR A 160 5.75 -1.08 -10.94
C THR A 160 5.98 -0.34 -12.26
N PRO A 161 6.13 -1.02 -13.41
CA PRO A 161 6.57 -0.41 -14.68
C PRO A 161 5.86 0.88 -15.07
N MET A 162 4.53 0.91 -15.07
CA MET A 162 3.76 2.09 -15.50
C MET A 162 3.83 3.26 -14.53
N TYR A 163 4.25 3.02 -13.28
CA TYR A 163 4.43 4.06 -12.24
C TYR A 163 5.87 4.52 -12.08
N ARG A 164 6.81 3.92 -12.81
CA ARG A 164 8.23 4.31 -12.75
C ARG A 164 8.42 5.75 -13.17
N THR A 165 9.35 6.40 -12.50
CA THR A 165 9.67 7.80 -12.71
C THR A 165 10.74 7.96 -13.80
N PRO A 166 10.87 9.15 -14.43
CA PRO A 166 11.95 9.45 -15.35
C PRO A 166 13.34 9.19 -14.78
N GLU A 167 13.59 9.62 -13.54
CA GLU A 167 14.88 9.47 -12.84
C GLU A 167 15.27 8.01 -12.58
N ILE A 168 14.28 7.13 -12.42
CA ILE A 168 14.50 5.69 -12.22
C ILE A 168 14.78 4.99 -13.58
N ILE A 169 14.09 5.42 -14.63
CA ILE A 169 14.26 4.82 -15.97
C ILE A 169 15.59 5.21 -16.57
N ASP A 170 16.04 6.45 -16.36
CA ASP A 170 17.29 6.97 -16.90
C ASP A 170 18.17 7.58 -15.80
N LEU A 171 19.06 6.74 -15.24
CA LEU A 171 20.01 7.19 -14.23
C LEU A 171 21.10 8.12 -14.78
N TYR A 172 21.26 8.17 -16.10
CA TYR A 172 22.22 9.09 -16.75
C TYR A 172 21.71 10.53 -16.84
N SER A 173 20.44 10.77 -16.55
CA SER A 173 19.91 12.14 -16.38
C SER A 173 20.46 12.84 -15.14
N ASN A 174 21.08 12.11 -14.21
CA ASN A 174 21.65 12.59 -12.95
C ASN A 174 20.65 13.33 -12.06
N PHE A 175 19.37 13.01 -12.17
CA PHE A 175 18.37 13.50 -11.23
C PHE A 175 18.44 12.75 -9.91
N PRO A 176 18.14 13.42 -8.78
CA PRO A 176 18.04 12.75 -7.49
C PRO A 176 16.91 11.71 -7.49
N ILE A 177 17.15 10.61 -6.80
CA ILE A 177 16.18 9.54 -6.56
C ILE A 177 15.85 9.55 -5.07
N ASP A 178 14.78 10.24 -4.71
CA ASP A 178 14.37 10.53 -3.33
C ASP A 178 12.84 10.37 -3.15
N GLU A 179 12.26 11.00 -2.13
CA GLU A 179 10.83 10.95 -1.84
C GLU A 179 9.96 11.56 -2.95
N LYS A 180 10.52 12.34 -3.85
CA LYS A 180 9.78 12.91 -5.00
C LYS A 180 9.31 11.85 -6.00
N GLN A 181 9.88 10.66 -5.98
CA GLN A 181 9.35 9.54 -6.77
C GLN A 181 7.93 9.15 -6.36
N ASP A 182 7.59 9.28 -5.08
CA ASP A 182 6.22 9.04 -4.61
C ASP A 182 5.25 10.10 -5.13
N ILE A 183 5.69 11.33 -5.31
CA ILE A 183 4.87 12.42 -5.86
C ILE A 183 4.48 12.13 -7.31
N TRP A 184 5.40 11.61 -8.12
CA TRP A 184 5.10 11.15 -9.47
C TRP A 184 4.02 10.06 -9.48
N ALA A 185 4.17 9.05 -8.66
CA ALA A 185 3.18 7.98 -8.53
C ALA A 185 1.81 8.52 -8.11
N LEU A 186 1.76 9.47 -7.16
CA LEU A 186 0.52 10.16 -6.77
C LEU A 186 -0.11 10.92 -7.94
N GLY A 187 0.69 11.56 -8.79
CA GLY A 187 0.21 12.18 -10.01
C GLY A 187 -0.45 11.19 -10.97
N CYS A 188 0.14 10.01 -11.13
CA CYS A 188 -0.45 8.92 -11.92
C CYS A 188 -1.77 8.44 -11.31
N ILE A 189 -1.84 8.31 -9.99
CA ILE A 189 -3.06 7.90 -9.28
C ILE A 189 -4.17 8.94 -9.46
N LEU A 190 -3.86 10.23 -9.31
CA LEU A 190 -4.85 11.28 -9.50
C LEU A 190 -5.40 11.30 -10.94
N TYR A 191 -4.52 11.16 -11.93
CA TYR A 191 -4.92 11.03 -13.32
C TYR A 191 -5.85 9.84 -13.55
N LEU A 192 -5.50 8.68 -12.99
CA LEU A 192 -6.30 7.47 -13.09
C LEU A 192 -7.68 7.61 -12.43
N LEU A 193 -7.76 8.24 -11.26
CA LEU A 193 -9.04 8.50 -10.59
C LEU A 193 -9.95 9.43 -11.41
N CYS A 194 -9.38 10.43 -12.07
CA CYS A 194 -10.14 11.37 -12.91
C CYS A 194 -10.58 10.76 -14.24
N PHE A 195 -9.67 10.09 -14.95
CA PHE A 195 -9.86 9.74 -16.36
C PHE A 195 -10.01 8.25 -16.63
N ARG A 196 -9.96 7.40 -15.60
CA ARG A 196 -10.11 5.93 -15.69
C ARG A 196 -9.05 5.25 -16.58
N GLN A 197 -7.97 5.97 -16.86
CA GLN A 197 -6.83 5.50 -17.64
C GLN A 197 -5.56 5.92 -16.93
N HIS A 198 -4.53 5.09 -17.01
CA HIS A 198 -3.22 5.45 -16.52
C HIS A 198 -2.55 6.38 -17.56
N PRO A 199 -1.85 7.47 -17.15
CA PRO A 199 -1.21 8.38 -18.11
C PRO A 199 -0.11 7.71 -18.94
N PHE A 200 0.46 6.62 -18.43
CA PHE A 200 1.51 5.82 -19.06
C PHE A 200 1.16 4.32 -19.05
N GLU A 201 -0.04 3.99 -19.49
CA GLU A 201 -0.62 2.64 -19.39
C GLU A 201 0.21 1.55 -20.05
N ASP A 202 0.89 1.87 -21.13
CA ASP A 202 1.80 0.98 -21.85
C ASP A 202 3.16 0.78 -21.15
N GLY A 203 3.46 1.58 -20.11
CA GLY A 203 4.76 1.58 -19.45
C GLY A 203 5.93 1.95 -20.37
N ALA A 204 5.64 2.61 -21.50
CA ALA A 204 6.64 2.96 -22.50
C ALA A 204 7.66 3.94 -21.94
N LYS A 205 8.90 3.47 -21.81
CA LYS A 205 10.00 4.22 -21.18
C LYS A 205 10.23 5.59 -21.80
N LEU A 206 10.19 5.70 -23.12
CA LEU A 206 10.38 6.98 -23.83
C LEU A 206 9.28 7.99 -23.53
N ARG A 207 8.05 7.54 -23.35
CA ARG A 207 6.94 8.43 -22.97
C ARG A 207 7.12 8.96 -21.56
N ILE A 208 7.52 8.10 -20.64
CA ILE A 208 7.76 8.46 -19.24
C ILE A 208 8.92 9.44 -19.13
N VAL A 209 10.08 9.11 -19.71
CA VAL A 209 11.30 9.95 -19.66
C VAL A 209 11.06 11.35 -20.24
N ASN A 210 10.22 11.46 -21.26
CA ASN A 210 9.87 12.75 -21.90
C ASN A 210 8.61 13.39 -21.27
N GLY A 211 8.00 12.79 -20.28
CA GLY A 211 6.78 13.29 -19.66
C GLY A 211 5.62 13.44 -20.66
N LYS A 212 5.54 12.53 -21.63
CA LYS A 212 4.52 12.58 -22.68
C LYS A 212 3.23 11.91 -22.23
N TYR A 213 2.34 12.71 -21.72
CA TYR A 213 0.94 12.40 -21.46
C TYR A 213 0.08 13.62 -21.86
N SER A 214 -1.21 13.43 -21.94
CA SER A 214 -2.13 14.53 -22.21
C SER A 214 -3.33 14.48 -21.27
N ILE A 215 -3.75 15.63 -20.79
CA ILE A 215 -5.05 15.78 -20.12
C ILE A 215 -6.10 15.96 -21.21
N PRO A 216 -7.25 15.23 -21.16
CA PRO A 216 -8.30 15.38 -22.13
C PRO A 216 -8.73 16.83 -22.30
N GLN A 217 -8.63 17.37 -23.51
CA GLN A 217 -8.86 18.81 -23.78
C GLN A 217 -10.28 19.26 -23.47
N ASN A 218 -11.25 18.35 -23.58
CA ASN A 218 -12.66 18.65 -23.37
C ASN A 218 -13.11 18.36 -21.93
N ASP A 219 -12.19 18.00 -21.02
CA ASP A 219 -12.56 17.76 -19.65
C ASP A 219 -12.95 19.06 -18.95
N THR A 220 -14.17 19.10 -18.45
CA THR A 220 -14.70 20.19 -17.63
C THR A 220 -14.99 19.76 -16.20
N LYS A 221 -14.96 18.44 -15.94
CA LYS A 221 -15.35 17.87 -14.66
C LYS A 221 -14.24 17.96 -13.61
N TYR A 222 -13.00 17.68 -14.01
CA TYR A 222 -11.87 17.54 -13.09
C TYR A 222 -10.84 18.68 -13.22
N THR A 223 -11.26 19.83 -13.74
CA THR A 223 -10.39 20.99 -13.98
C THR A 223 -9.64 21.45 -12.73
N VAL A 224 -10.24 21.30 -11.55
CA VAL A 224 -9.60 21.65 -10.27
C VAL A 224 -8.35 20.83 -9.97
N PHE A 225 -8.19 19.66 -10.60
CA PHE A 225 -7.04 18.76 -10.42
C PHE A 225 -5.98 18.88 -11.53
N HIS A 226 -6.26 19.55 -12.62
CA HIS A 226 -5.36 19.60 -13.79
C HIS A 226 -3.96 20.12 -13.42
N ASP A 227 -3.88 21.21 -12.67
CA ASP A 227 -2.60 21.80 -12.28
C ASP A 227 -1.84 20.92 -11.29
N LEU A 228 -2.54 20.20 -10.40
CA LEU A 228 -1.91 19.24 -9.51
C LEU A 228 -1.30 18.08 -10.27
N ILE A 229 -2.01 17.53 -11.26
CA ILE A 229 -1.49 16.47 -12.12
C ILE A 229 -0.22 16.95 -12.84
N ARG A 230 -0.24 18.14 -13.44
CA ARG A 230 0.92 18.70 -14.14
C ARG A 230 2.10 18.91 -13.20
N SER A 231 1.85 19.40 -11.99
CA SER A 231 2.90 19.66 -11.00
C SER A 231 3.51 18.38 -10.43
N ALA A 232 2.72 17.32 -10.29
CA ALA A 232 3.20 16.02 -9.82
C ALA A 232 3.99 15.27 -10.92
N LEU A 233 3.59 15.41 -12.18
CA LEU A 233 4.18 14.71 -13.32
C LEU A 233 5.26 15.56 -14.05
N ARG A 234 6.07 16.30 -13.28
CA ARG A 234 7.27 16.96 -13.79
C ARG A 234 8.38 15.94 -14.00
N VAL A 235 9.08 16.03 -15.12
CA VAL A 235 10.22 15.15 -15.44
C VAL A 235 11.35 15.33 -14.41
N ASN A 236 11.69 16.58 -14.10
CA ASN A 236 12.65 16.89 -13.05
C ASN A 236 11.99 16.73 -11.66
N PRO A 237 12.45 15.79 -10.82
CA PRO A 237 11.88 15.60 -9.49
C PRO A 237 11.98 16.83 -8.59
N GLU A 238 12.97 17.70 -8.77
CA GLU A 238 13.11 18.92 -7.98
C GLU A 238 12.01 19.97 -8.27
N GLU A 239 11.39 19.90 -9.45
CA GLU A 239 10.27 20.76 -9.85
C GLU A 239 8.90 20.24 -9.36
N ARG A 240 8.84 19.00 -8.88
CA ARG A 240 7.60 18.44 -8.34
C ARG A 240 7.27 19.08 -6.99
N LEU A 241 5.98 19.17 -6.69
CA LEU A 241 5.51 19.55 -5.36
C LEU A 241 6.10 18.62 -4.28
N SER A 242 6.36 19.15 -3.10
CA SER A 242 6.49 18.32 -1.90
C SER A 242 5.12 17.76 -1.51
N ILE A 243 5.11 16.70 -0.69
CA ILE A 243 3.84 16.14 -0.20
C ILE A 243 3.06 17.16 0.65
N THR A 244 3.76 18.01 1.41
CA THR A 244 3.12 19.05 2.23
C THR A 244 2.47 20.12 1.36
N GLU A 245 3.14 20.58 0.29
CA GLU A 245 2.56 21.51 -0.68
C GLU A 245 1.34 20.90 -1.37
N LEU A 246 1.41 19.64 -1.76
CA LEU A 246 0.30 18.91 -2.39
C LEU A 246 -0.91 18.81 -1.45
N VAL A 247 -0.69 18.42 -0.20
CA VAL A 247 -1.76 18.35 0.81
C VAL A 247 -2.38 19.72 1.05
N ASN A 248 -1.58 20.79 1.14
CA ASN A 248 -2.07 22.14 1.35
C ASN A 248 -2.97 22.60 0.19
N GLN A 249 -2.58 22.34 -1.07
CA GLN A 249 -3.41 22.66 -2.23
C GLN A 249 -4.72 21.86 -2.25
N LEU A 250 -4.68 20.60 -1.86
CA LEU A 250 -5.91 19.79 -1.73
C LEU A 250 -6.84 20.32 -0.63
N GLN A 251 -6.30 20.83 0.48
CA GLN A 251 -7.09 21.47 1.52
C GLN A 251 -7.76 22.75 1.02
N GLU A 252 -7.09 23.54 0.21
CA GLU A 252 -7.67 24.74 -0.41
C GLU A 252 -8.82 24.38 -1.36
N ILE A 253 -8.65 23.36 -2.18
CA ILE A 253 -9.72 22.85 -3.07
C ILE A 253 -10.92 22.37 -2.24
N ALA A 254 -10.68 21.63 -1.16
CA ALA A 254 -11.71 21.14 -0.28
C ALA A 254 -12.49 22.27 0.40
N ALA A 255 -11.79 23.29 0.88
CA ALA A 255 -12.40 24.47 1.46
C ALA A 255 -13.27 25.24 0.46
N ALA A 256 -12.78 25.45 -0.76
CA ALA A 256 -13.52 26.12 -1.83
C ALA A 256 -14.78 25.35 -2.26
N ARG A 257 -14.77 24.03 -2.13
CA ARG A 257 -15.92 23.17 -2.44
C ARG A 257 -16.81 22.86 -1.23
N ASN A 258 -16.47 23.37 -0.07
CA ASN A 258 -17.14 23.08 1.20
C ASN A 258 -17.24 21.58 1.51
N VAL A 259 -16.15 20.86 1.30
CA VAL A 259 -16.01 19.41 1.52
C VAL A 259 -15.01 19.17 2.65
N ASN A 260 -15.35 18.27 3.59
CA ASN A 260 -14.38 17.75 4.55
C ASN A 260 -13.63 16.56 3.91
N PRO A 261 -12.35 16.74 3.49
CA PRO A 261 -11.64 15.71 2.76
C PRO A 261 -11.23 14.50 3.63
N LYS A 262 -11.30 14.64 4.96
CA LYS A 262 -11.02 13.58 5.94
C LYS A 262 -12.23 12.68 6.20
N SER A 263 -13.41 13.08 5.76
CA SER A 263 -14.66 12.37 6.05
C SER A 263 -14.71 11.00 5.35
N PRO A 264 -15.50 10.05 5.87
CA PRO A 264 -15.75 8.79 5.20
C PRO A 264 -16.27 8.97 3.77
N ILE A 265 -15.85 8.07 2.88
CA ILE A 265 -16.25 8.07 1.48
C ILE A 265 -17.47 7.16 1.34
N THR A 266 -18.65 7.71 1.67
CA THR A 266 -19.89 6.95 1.75
C THR A 266 -20.31 6.37 0.40
N GLU A 267 -20.00 7.05 -0.70
CA GLU A 267 -20.31 6.59 -2.06
C GLU A 267 -19.66 5.24 -2.40
N LEU A 268 -18.51 4.94 -1.80
CA LEU A 268 -17.85 3.65 -1.95
C LEU A 268 -18.51 2.56 -1.10
N LEU A 269 -19.14 2.92 0.02
CA LEU A 269 -19.79 1.97 0.94
C LEU A 269 -21.20 1.61 0.51
N GLU A 270 -21.99 2.56 0.06
CA GLU A 270 -23.40 2.41 -0.33
C GLU A 270 -23.63 1.43 -1.47
N GLN A 271 -22.58 1.20 -2.28
CA GLN A 271 -22.62 0.30 -3.43
C GLN A 271 -22.71 -1.19 -3.05
N ASN A 272 -22.48 -1.54 -1.78
CA ASN A 272 -22.45 -2.92 -1.30
C ASN A 272 -23.79 -3.42 -0.70
N GLY A 273 -24.92 -2.79 -1.02
CA GLY A 273 -26.25 -3.25 -0.59
C GLY A 273 -26.32 -3.47 0.93
N GLY A 274 -27.02 -2.58 1.62
CA GLY A 274 -27.56 -2.66 2.97
C GLY A 274 -26.77 -3.39 4.05
N TYR A 275 -26.56 -2.74 5.14
CA TYR A 275 -26.26 -3.36 6.43
C TYR A 275 -27.16 -4.60 6.64
N GLY A 276 -26.58 -5.79 6.59
CA GLY A 276 -27.26 -6.99 6.94
C GLY A 276 -27.23 -8.10 5.91
N ASN A 277 -26.08 -8.68 5.75
CA ASN A 277 -25.89 -10.11 5.50
C ASN A 277 -24.39 -10.39 5.53
N TYR A 278 -23.88 -10.74 6.70
CA TYR A 278 -22.67 -11.52 6.78
C TYR A 278 -22.93 -12.83 6.08
N ALA A 279 -22.66 -12.89 4.78
CA ALA A 279 -22.51 -14.17 4.11
C ALA A 279 -21.29 -14.83 4.76
N GLN A 280 -21.54 -15.93 5.46
CA GLN A 280 -20.47 -16.80 5.92
C GLN A 280 -19.53 -17.07 4.75
N PRO A 281 -18.22 -16.95 4.93
CA PRO A 281 -17.29 -17.34 3.89
C PRO A 281 -17.54 -18.81 3.57
N LYS A 282 -18.00 -19.08 2.36
CA LYS A 282 -18.01 -20.45 1.85
C LYS A 282 -16.54 -20.89 1.83
N THR A 283 -16.23 -21.86 2.65
CA THR A 283 -14.99 -22.62 2.59
C THR A 283 -14.89 -23.25 1.20
N SER A 284 -14.25 -22.58 0.28
CA SER A 284 -13.75 -23.22 -0.91
C SER A 284 -12.34 -23.69 -0.60
N SER A 285 -12.21 -24.97 -0.34
CA SER A 285 -10.95 -25.70 -0.45
C SER A 285 -10.51 -25.63 -1.91
N ALA A 286 -9.73 -24.62 -2.25
CA ALA A 286 -9.04 -24.58 -3.53
C ALA A 286 -7.69 -25.27 -3.35
N LEU A 287 -7.61 -26.47 -3.89
CA LEU A 287 -6.38 -27.18 -4.20
C LEU A 287 -5.40 -26.25 -4.90
N VAL A 288 -4.22 -26.11 -4.32
CA VAL A 288 -3.09 -25.39 -4.87
C VAL A 288 -2.62 -26.11 -6.13
N PRO A 289 -2.60 -25.51 -7.31
CA PRO A 289 -1.83 -26.04 -8.41
C PRO A 289 -0.36 -25.67 -8.16
N GLN A 290 0.47 -26.70 -7.96
CA GLN A 290 1.90 -26.56 -8.10
C GLN A 290 2.21 -26.16 -9.54
N ASN A 291 2.63 -24.93 -9.74
CA ASN A 291 3.45 -24.56 -10.91
C ASN A 291 4.36 -23.39 -10.55
N SER A 292 5.62 -23.73 -10.48
CA SER A 292 6.76 -22.84 -10.39
C SER A 292 6.74 -21.79 -11.48
N LYS A 293 6.70 -20.51 -11.11
CA LYS A 293 7.12 -19.38 -11.95
C LYS A 293 8.03 -18.43 -11.18
N PRO A 294 8.97 -17.77 -11.87
CA PRO A 294 10.15 -17.18 -11.26
C PRO A 294 9.84 -15.95 -10.42
N ALA A 295 10.71 -15.74 -9.43
CA ALA A 295 10.75 -14.59 -8.53
C ALA A 295 10.63 -13.27 -9.29
N GLY A 296 9.53 -12.56 -9.08
CA GLY A 296 9.31 -11.26 -9.71
C GLY A 296 7.97 -10.60 -9.47
N GLN A 297 7.20 -11.00 -8.49
CA GLN A 297 6.00 -10.26 -8.11
C GLN A 297 5.59 -10.55 -6.65
N LEU A 298 6.09 -9.74 -5.73
CA LEU A 298 5.51 -9.57 -4.39
C LEU A 298 4.17 -8.79 -4.44
N ASN A 299 3.52 -8.76 -5.59
CA ASN A 299 2.41 -7.85 -5.89
C ASN A 299 1.01 -8.40 -5.59
N ASN A 300 0.87 -9.50 -4.86
CA ASN A 300 -0.44 -10.02 -4.47
C ASN A 300 -0.48 -10.47 -3.02
N ILE A 301 -0.26 -9.54 -2.13
CA ILE A 301 -0.24 -9.79 -0.69
C ILE A 301 -1.61 -10.19 -0.15
N TYR A 302 -2.68 -9.80 -0.82
CA TYR A 302 -4.05 -10.14 -0.41
C TYR A 302 -4.61 -11.43 -1.03
N ASN A 303 -3.95 -12.03 -2.03
CA ASN A 303 -4.40 -13.30 -2.63
C ASN A 303 -3.74 -14.55 -2.03
N ALA A 304 -2.76 -14.39 -1.16
CA ALA A 304 -2.14 -15.51 -0.46
C ALA A 304 -2.72 -15.64 0.95
N GLY A 305 -3.88 -16.29 1.06
CA GLY A 305 -4.40 -16.81 2.32
C GLY A 305 -4.64 -15.78 3.43
N LEU A 306 -5.56 -14.82 3.20
CA LEU A 306 -6.07 -13.98 4.28
C LEU A 306 -6.83 -14.85 5.27
N ILE A 307 -6.30 -15.02 6.48
CA ILE A 307 -6.99 -15.67 7.59
C ILE A 307 -7.64 -14.56 8.43
N VAL A 308 -8.97 -14.56 8.46
CA VAL A 308 -9.73 -13.64 9.32
C VAL A 308 -9.88 -14.30 10.68
N ALA A 309 -9.37 -13.66 11.72
CA ALA A 309 -9.56 -14.09 13.10
C ALA A 309 -10.68 -13.25 13.74
N GLU A 310 -11.75 -13.90 14.17
CA GLU A 310 -12.77 -13.29 15.01
C GLU A 310 -12.31 -13.29 16.47
N CYS A 311 -12.32 -12.12 17.09
CA CYS A 311 -12.01 -11.98 18.52
C CYS A 311 -13.26 -11.56 19.27
N ASP A 312 -13.67 -12.36 20.24
CA ASP A 312 -14.77 -12.05 21.14
C ASP A 312 -14.49 -10.79 21.97
N GLN A 313 -15.50 -9.95 22.14
CA GLN A 313 -15.41 -8.69 22.86
C GLN A 313 -15.22 -8.95 24.36
N THR A 314 -13.97 -8.95 24.82
CA THR A 314 -13.66 -8.80 26.24
C THR A 314 -13.02 -7.44 26.51
N PRO A 315 -13.30 -6.79 27.64
CA PRO A 315 -12.66 -5.52 28.03
C PRO A 315 -11.17 -5.77 28.27
N GLY A 316 -10.36 -5.29 27.37
CA GLY A 316 -8.91 -5.48 27.31
C GLY A 316 -8.54 -5.51 25.85
N GLY A 317 -7.66 -4.63 25.40
CA GLY A 317 -7.27 -4.57 23.99
C GLY A 317 -6.64 -5.90 23.56
N PHE A 318 -6.59 -6.14 22.24
CA PHE A 318 -5.96 -7.32 21.65
C PHE A 318 -4.58 -7.64 22.25
N PHE A 319 -3.83 -6.63 22.67
CA PHE A 319 -2.56 -6.81 23.40
C PHE A 319 -2.72 -7.48 24.76
N ASP A 320 -3.84 -7.26 25.45
CA ASP A 320 -4.13 -7.94 26.73
C ASP A 320 -4.53 -9.40 26.50
N ILE A 321 -5.16 -9.69 25.36
CA ILE A 321 -5.46 -11.06 24.94
C ILE A 321 -4.17 -11.82 24.61
N LEU A 322 -3.23 -11.20 23.90
CA LEU A 322 -1.91 -11.79 23.64
C LEU A 322 -1.06 -11.91 24.90
N ARG A 323 -1.22 -11.00 25.88
CA ARG A 323 -0.51 -11.05 27.17
C ARG A 323 -1.16 -11.96 28.20
N GLY A 324 -2.47 -12.12 28.14
CA GLY A 324 -3.24 -12.72 29.25
C GLY A 324 -3.86 -14.08 29.02
N GLY A 325 -3.84 -14.64 27.81
CA GLY A 325 -4.53 -15.90 27.62
C GLY A 325 -4.43 -16.51 26.24
N THR A 326 -3.54 -17.46 26.11
CA THR A 326 -3.27 -18.21 24.90
C THR A 326 -4.43 -19.07 24.41
N GLU A 327 -5.29 -19.51 25.28
CA GLU A 327 -6.33 -20.48 24.93
C GLU A 327 -7.50 -19.92 24.12
N ARG A 328 -7.84 -18.65 24.27
CA ARG A 328 -8.97 -18.03 23.54
C ARG A 328 -8.63 -17.56 22.14
N PHE A 329 -7.38 -17.23 21.86
CA PHE A 329 -6.92 -16.86 20.53
C PHE A 329 -6.98 -18.02 19.54
N PHE A 330 -6.94 -19.25 20.03
CA PHE A 330 -6.81 -20.47 19.24
C PHE A 330 -8.12 -21.03 18.69
N ILE A 331 -9.25 -20.62 19.22
CA ILE A 331 -10.53 -21.27 18.91
C ILE A 331 -11.03 -20.94 17.51
N ASN A 332 -10.57 -19.85 16.90
CA ASN A 332 -11.12 -19.36 15.64
C ASN A 332 -10.14 -19.27 14.47
N ILE A 333 -8.88 -19.69 14.60
CA ILE A 333 -7.95 -19.80 13.48
C ILE A 333 -8.09 -21.20 12.87
N LYS A 334 -9.03 -21.35 11.97
CA LYS A 334 -9.14 -22.58 11.16
C LYS A 334 -7.96 -22.61 10.17
N ASP A 335 -7.26 -23.74 10.11
CA ASP A 335 -6.20 -24.08 9.17
C ASP A 335 -4.77 -23.57 9.47
N THR A 336 -4.48 -23.15 10.70
CA THR A 336 -3.10 -22.85 11.11
C THR A 336 -2.56 -24.00 11.95
N SER A 337 -1.31 -24.43 11.75
CA SER A 337 -0.73 -25.52 12.55
C SER A 337 -0.66 -25.13 14.03
N SER A 338 -0.80 -26.13 14.91
CA SER A 338 -0.75 -25.92 16.37
C SER A 338 0.56 -25.27 16.84
N LYS A 339 1.68 -25.54 16.13
CA LYS A 339 2.99 -24.95 16.43
C LYS A 339 3.06 -23.47 16.09
N VAL A 340 2.49 -23.05 14.93
CA VAL A 340 2.37 -21.64 14.54
C VAL A 340 1.60 -20.87 15.61
N ILE A 341 0.50 -21.42 16.05
CA ILE A 341 -0.34 -20.88 17.10
C ILE A 341 0.44 -20.71 18.40
N GLN A 342 1.17 -21.76 18.82
CA GLN A 342 1.96 -21.75 20.05
C GLN A 342 3.10 -20.70 19.98
N SER A 343 3.73 -20.51 18.83
CA SER A 343 4.79 -19.52 18.66
C SER A 343 4.28 -18.09 18.73
N VAL A 344 3.12 -17.79 18.12
CA VAL A 344 2.46 -16.47 18.29
C VAL A 344 2.15 -16.23 19.76
N ALA A 345 1.68 -17.25 20.45
CA ALA A 345 1.38 -17.20 21.87
C ALA A 345 2.61 -16.94 22.73
N ASN A 346 3.72 -17.59 22.43
CA ASN A 346 4.99 -17.42 23.15
C ASN A 346 5.57 -16.03 22.92
N TYR A 347 5.56 -15.56 21.67
CA TYR A 347 5.98 -14.19 21.33
C TYR A 347 5.17 -13.14 22.08
N ALA A 348 3.86 -13.37 22.23
CA ALA A 348 2.97 -12.48 22.97
C ALA A 348 3.24 -12.45 24.46
N LYS A 349 3.80 -13.52 25.03
CA LYS A 349 4.20 -13.60 26.44
C LYS A 349 5.54 -12.94 26.74
N GLY A 350 6.32 -12.60 25.72
CA GLY A 350 7.63 -11.96 25.87
C GLY A 350 8.76 -12.93 26.26
N ASP A 351 8.60 -14.22 25.98
CA ASP A 351 9.65 -15.25 26.12
C ASP A 351 10.50 -15.34 24.85
#